data_5ceaf5222fd560f71be41e3e80176f1e
#
_entry.id   5ceaf5222fd560f71be41e3e80176f1e
#
_cell.length_a   1.000
_cell.length_b   1.000
_cell.length_c   1.000
_cell.angle_alpha   90.00
_cell.angle_beta   90.00
_cell.angle_gamma   90.00
#
_symmetry.space_group_name_H-M   'P 1'
#
loop_
_entity.id
_entity.type
_entity.pdbx_description
1 polymer ?
#
loop_
_entity_poly.entity_id
_entity_poly.type
_entity_poly.pdbx_seq_one_letter_code
_entity_poly.pdbx_strand_id
1 'polypeptide(L)'
;MTDVLDPEELEALMAGEEENTAGKGKYNLARQDYAVQRLIPALSLIQSQFAGATRDRMQEFVSAVSSVQTDKISVMKFEEMVNTLSAPCSLSVVQGLPMSASLYLAFESDLVFQLVDRYFGGSGASQQGDREALSVSEFSFMEMLNTALLPDIASAWKSVVKIPPTIAAQYNDPRMLDSISEADSLVATRFTVTIGEFTGGLWSIVPWSAIDAVRDSLGDPAKSKGKPSSDDWRDRLLEGLESAPIELVAVLAHTKLSLKKVAGLKVGDIIDLPSPDELILEVDGKPFMRGRFGSHQGNLAVKLEGPVPKKRTQR
;
A
#
# COMPACT_ATOMS: atom_id res chain seq x y z
N MET A 1 20.34 20.66 41.88
CA MET A 1 21.66 20.71 41.29
C MET A 1 21.68 19.62 40.24
N THR A 2 21.40 19.98 39.01
CA THR A 2 21.44 19.10 37.85
C THR A 2 22.79 19.28 37.21
N ASP A 3 23.66 18.28 37.41
CA ASP A 3 24.93 18.21 36.65
C ASP A 3 24.61 18.01 35.17
N VAL A 4 24.79 19.07 34.41
CA VAL A 4 24.80 19.02 32.95
C VAL A 4 26.25 18.74 32.56
N LEU A 5 26.52 17.58 31.97
CA LEU A 5 27.81 17.19 31.46
C LEU A 5 28.37 18.26 30.49
N ASP A 6 29.65 18.60 30.66
CA ASP A 6 30.34 19.56 29.81
C ASP A 6 30.48 19.01 28.39
N PRO A 7 30.42 19.87 27.33
CA PRO A 7 30.59 19.44 25.94
C PRO A 7 31.88 18.64 25.67
N GLU A 8 32.97 18.91 26.38
CA GLU A 8 34.25 18.17 26.30
C GLU A 8 34.14 16.75 26.89
N GLU A 9 33.33 16.55 27.94
CA GLU A 9 33.07 15.23 28.52
C GLU A 9 32.15 14.37 27.60
N LEU A 10 31.26 15.01 26.87
CA LEU A 10 30.42 14.35 25.89
C LEU A 10 31.22 13.91 24.65
N GLU A 11 32.21 14.72 24.22
CA GLU A 11 33.08 14.40 23.10
C GLU A 11 34.10 13.31 23.48
N ALA A 12 34.59 13.28 24.71
CA ALA A 12 35.46 12.22 25.24
C ALA A 12 34.69 10.87 25.41
N LEU A 13 33.44 10.90 25.79
CA LEU A 13 32.58 9.72 25.84
C LEU A 13 32.30 9.16 24.44
N MET A 14 32.13 10.03 23.45
CA MET A 14 31.94 9.62 22.06
C MET A 14 33.25 9.13 21.40
N ALA A 15 34.41 9.68 21.75
CA ALA A 15 35.71 9.24 21.24
C ALA A 15 36.20 7.94 21.90
N GLY A 16 35.83 7.68 23.18
CA GLY A 16 36.21 6.46 23.90
C GLY A 16 35.50 5.19 23.40
N GLU A 17 34.44 5.31 22.58
CA GLU A 17 33.75 4.18 21.98
C GLU A 17 34.34 3.69 20.64
N GLU A 18 35.27 4.46 20.04
CA GLU A 18 35.85 4.07 18.74
C GLU A 18 37.09 3.15 18.85
N GLU A 19 37.70 3.00 20.02
CA GLU A 19 38.97 2.24 20.16
C GLU A 19 38.81 0.76 20.63
N ASN A 20 37.59 0.23 20.82
CA ASN A 20 37.47 -1.13 21.34
C ASN A 20 36.49 -2.03 20.57
N THR A 21 36.69 -2.18 19.23
CA THR A 21 35.92 -3.17 18.47
C THR A 21 36.73 -3.86 17.38
N ALA A 22 37.80 -4.56 17.79
CA ALA A 22 38.19 -5.79 17.09
C ALA A 22 37.54 -6.98 17.81
N GLY A 23 36.34 -7.36 17.43
CA GLY A 23 35.74 -8.59 17.93
C GLY A 23 34.25 -8.51 18.23
N LYS A 24 33.43 -9.04 17.32
CA LYS A 24 31.98 -9.35 17.44
C LYS A 24 31.03 -8.13 17.47
N GLY A 25 30.41 -7.91 16.34
CA GLY A 25 29.40 -6.85 16.13
C GLY A 25 28.26 -6.89 17.14
N LYS A 26 28.29 -6.02 18.13
CA LYS A 26 27.09 -5.57 18.80
C LYS A 26 26.33 -4.67 17.83
N TYR A 27 25.38 -5.24 17.10
CA TYR A 27 24.42 -4.47 16.31
C TYR A 27 23.71 -3.50 17.25
N ASN A 28 23.95 -2.21 17.06
CA ASN A 28 23.33 -1.17 17.88
C ASN A 28 21.93 -0.92 17.34
N LEU A 29 20.91 -1.61 17.90
CA LEU A 29 19.50 -1.53 17.52
C LEU A 29 19.01 -0.09 17.44
N ALA A 30 19.45 0.78 18.35
CA ALA A 30 19.06 2.19 18.35
C ALA A 30 19.54 2.95 17.10
N ARG A 31 20.71 2.62 16.54
CA ARG A 31 21.20 3.19 15.28
C ARG A 31 20.44 2.65 14.08
N GLN A 32 20.03 1.38 14.11
CA GLN A 32 19.22 0.79 13.06
C GLN A 32 17.81 1.41 13.04
N ASP A 33 17.15 1.56 14.18
CA ASP A 33 15.84 2.19 14.27
C ASP A 33 15.84 3.62 13.72
N TYR A 34 16.87 4.42 14.05
CA TYR A 34 17.01 5.77 13.54
C TYR A 34 17.26 5.80 12.01
N ALA A 35 18.10 4.87 11.51
CA ALA A 35 18.36 4.76 10.08
C ALA A 35 17.11 4.34 9.30
N VAL A 36 16.31 3.39 9.83
CA VAL A 36 15.02 2.99 9.24
C VAL A 36 14.05 4.17 9.21
N GLN A 37 13.94 4.94 10.31
CA GLN A 37 13.01 6.07 10.39
C GLN A 37 13.24 7.10 9.27
N ARG A 38 14.47 7.32 8.85
CA ARG A 38 14.78 8.21 7.73
C ARG A 38 14.34 7.68 6.37
N LEU A 39 14.23 6.36 6.22
CA LEU A 39 13.85 5.69 4.97
C LEU A 39 12.35 5.38 4.91
N ILE A 40 11.62 5.49 6.03
CA ILE A 40 10.18 5.24 6.09
C ILE A 40 9.39 5.98 4.99
N PRO A 41 9.62 7.28 4.71
CA PRO A 41 8.84 7.97 3.67
C PRO A 41 9.02 7.34 2.27
N ALA A 42 10.27 6.97 1.91
CA ALA A 42 10.56 6.34 0.63
C ALA A 42 9.98 4.91 0.56
N LEU A 43 10.13 4.14 1.65
CA LEU A 43 9.55 2.81 1.75
C LEU A 43 8.02 2.85 1.72
N SER A 44 7.40 3.82 2.39
CA SER A 44 5.94 3.99 2.38
C SER A 44 5.40 4.25 0.97
N LEU A 45 6.13 5.03 0.17
CA LEU A 45 5.75 5.27 -1.23
C LEU A 45 5.79 3.97 -2.04
N ILE A 46 6.89 3.19 -1.92
CA ILE A 46 7.03 1.90 -2.61
C ILE A 46 5.91 0.94 -2.20
N GLN A 47 5.64 0.84 -0.89
CA GLN A 47 4.62 -0.06 -0.37
C GLN A 47 3.20 0.37 -0.78
N SER A 48 2.92 1.69 -0.84
CA SER A 48 1.63 2.18 -1.32
C SER A 48 1.40 1.89 -2.80
N GLN A 49 2.45 2.02 -3.64
CA GLN A 49 2.38 1.64 -5.05
C GLN A 49 2.15 0.13 -5.21
N PHE A 50 2.85 -0.67 -4.41
CA PHE A 50 2.65 -2.12 -4.39
C PHE A 50 1.23 -2.49 -3.95
N ALA A 51 0.67 -1.86 -2.91
CA ALA A 51 -0.68 -2.10 -2.44
C ALA A 51 -1.74 -1.86 -3.53
N GLY A 52 -1.63 -0.76 -4.27
CA GLY A 52 -2.53 -0.43 -5.38
C GLY A 52 -2.47 -1.47 -6.50
N ALA A 53 -1.27 -1.82 -6.96
CA ALA A 53 -1.08 -2.83 -7.99
C ALA A 53 -1.55 -4.23 -7.53
N THR A 54 -1.25 -4.60 -6.27
CA THR A 54 -1.69 -5.86 -5.66
C THR A 54 -3.21 -5.97 -5.61
N ARG A 55 -3.92 -4.89 -5.26
CA ARG A 55 -5.40 -4.88 -5.29
C ARG A 55 -5.90 -5.24 -6.68
N ASP A 56 -5.43 -4.55 -7.71
CA ASP A 56 -5.88 -4.74 -9.08
C ASP A 56 -5.57 -6.16 -9.56
N ARG A 57 -4.39 -6.67 -9.23
CA ARG A 57 -3.99 -8.04 -9.54
C ARG A 57 -4.85 -9.08 -8.82
N MET A 58 -5.10 -8.91 -7.54
CA MET A 58 -5.94 -9.82 -6.77
C MET A 58 -7.40 -9.83 -7.27
N GLN A 59 -7.91 -8.70 -7.76
CA GLN A 59 -9.26 -8.62 -8.34
C GLN A 59 -9.40 -9.45 -9.63
N GLU A 60 -8.33 -9.68 -10.38
CA GLU A 60 -8.32 -10.57 -11.55
C GLU A 60 -8.62 -12.02 -11.14
N PHE A 61 -8.20 -12.45 -9.95
CA PHE A 61 -8.42 -13.79 -9.41
C PHE A 61 -9.71 -13.86 -8.59
N VAL A 62 -9.93 -12.85 -7.73
CA VAL A 62 -11.03 -12.79 -6.78
C VAL A 62 -11.68 -11.41 -6.86
N SER A 63 -12.73 -11.28 -7.64
CA SER A 63 -13.44 -10.01 -7.87
C SER A 63 -14.00 -9.36 -6.60
N ALA A 64 -14.18 -10.14 -5.52
CA ALA A 64 -14.65 -9.66 -4.23
C ALA A 64 -13.60 -8.89 -3.41
N VAL A 65 -12.33 -8.84 -3.84
CA VAL A 65 -11.31 -8.00 -3.22
C VAL A 65 -11.66 -6.54 -3.46
N SER A 66 -11.90 -5.78 -2.39
CA SER A 66 -12.34 -4.39 -2.46
C SER A 66 -11.21 -3.39 -2.21
N SER A 67 -10.30 -3.71 -1.30
CA SER A 67 -9.16 -2.85 -0.98
C SER A 67 -7.94 -3.61 -0.48
N VAL A 68 -6.76 -3.02 -0.73
CA VAL A 68 -5.49 -3.40 -0.10
C VAL A 68 -4.89 -2.12 0.46
N GLN A 69 -4.83 -2.01 1.76
CA GLN A 69 -4.34 -0.82 2.46
C GLN A 69 -3.01 -1.12 3.15
N THR A 70 -2.08 -0.19 3.05
CA THR A 70 -0.77 -0.30 3.70
C THR A 70 -0.89 0.11 5.16
N ASP A 71 -0.51 -0.78 6.07
CA ASP A 71 -0.41 -0.48 7.49
C ASP A 71 0.96 0.17 7.80
N LYS A 72 1.23 0.37 9.10
CA LYS A 72 2.48 0.97 9.54
C LYS A 72 3.67 0.02 9.25
N ILE A 73 4.75 0.60 8.70
CA ILE A 73 6.03 -0.10 8.58
C ILE A 73 6.63 -0.29 9.97
N SER A 74 7.06 -1.50 10.27
CA SER A 74 7.66 -1.88 11.54
C SER A 74 9.01 -2.55 11.32
N VAL A 75 9.86 -2.44 12.31
CA VAL A 75 11.10 -3.23 12.42
C VAL A 75 10.86 -4.32 13.44
N MET A 76 11.14 -5.55 13.08
CA MET A 76 10.96 -6.70 13.94
C MET A 76 12.13 -7.68 13.79
N LYS A 77 12.31 -8.54 14.77
CA LYS A 77 13.23 -9.66 14.67
C LYS A 77 12.57 -10.86 14.00
N PHE A 78 13.39 -11.78 13.51
CA PHE A 78 12.89 -13.03 12.90
C PHE A 78 11.96 -13.82 13.83
N GLU A 79 12.28 -13.90 15.11
CA GLU A 79 11.44 -14.57 16.11
C GLU A 79 10.05 -13.92 16.25
N GLU A 80 9.98 -12.57 16.23
CA GLU A 80 8.71 -11.84 16.25
C GLU A 80 7.88 -12.09 14.99
N MET A 81 8.56 -12.18 13.82
CA MET A 81 7.92 -12.53 12.56
C MET A 81 7.31 -13.92 12.63
N VAL A 82 8.06 -14.91 13.12
CA VAL A 82 7.59 -16.30 13.27
C VAL A 82 6.38 -16.38 14.21
N ASN A 83 6.39 -15.61 15.29
CA ASN A 83 5.28 -15.56 16.24
C ASN A 83 4.04 -14.82 15.68
N THR A 84 4.26 -13.85 14.78
CA THR A 84 3.18 -13.08 14.16
C THR A 84 2.54 -13.83 12.99
N LEU A 85 3.37 -14.51 12.18
CA LEU A 85 2.95 -15.32 11.04
C LEU A 85 2.86 -16.79 11.47
N SER A 86 1.78 -17.13 12.19
CA SER A 86 1.55 -18.52 12.60
C SER A 86 1.33 -19.42 11.39
N ALA A 87 1.81 -20.68 11.49
CA ALA A 87 1.50 -21.72 10.51
C ALA A 87 0.02 -22.19 10.64
N PRO A 88 -0.63 -22.55 9.52
CA PRO A 88 -0.12 -22.51 8.15
C PRO A 88 -0.20 -21.08 7.58
N CYS A 89 0.79 -20.69 6.80
CA CYS A 89 0.79 -19.44 6.03
C CYS A 89 1.27 -19.71 4.61
N SER A 90 1.08 -18.77 3.68
CA SER A 90 1.77 -18.85 2.38
C SER A 90 2.92 -17.85 2.41
N LEU A 91 4.15 -18.36 2.43
CA LEU A 91 5.37 -17.57 2.49
C LEU A 91 6.21 -17.82 1.25
N SER A 92 6.42 -16.80 0.43
CA SER A 92 7.22 -16.85 -0.79
C SER A 92 8.51 -16.08 -0.65
N VAL A 93 9.61 -16.69 -1.06
CA VAL A 93 10.95 -16.10 -1.12
C VAL A 93 11.15 -15.52 -2.52
N VAL A 94 11.20 -14.20 -2.62
CA VAL A 94 11.38 -13.47 -3.88
C VAL A 94 12.83 -13.01 -4.00
N GLN A 95 13.51 -13.44 -5.06
CA GLN A 95 14.90 -13.09 -5.39
C GLN A 95 14.95 -12.25 -6.68
N GLY A 96 16.14 -11.73 -7.03
CA GLY A 96 16.34 -10.94 -8.24
C GLY A 96 16.22 -9.45 -8.03
N LEU A 97 16.00 -9.02 -6.80
CA LEU A 97 16.21 -7.62 -6.42
C LEU A 97 17.73 -7.39 -6.32
N PRO A 98 18.31 -6.17 -6.59
CA PRO A 98 19.76 -5.92 -6.51
C PRO A 98 20.32 -6.08 -5.11
N MET A 99 19.50 -6.55 -4.23
CA MET A 99 19.86 -6.90 -2.88
C MET A 99 20.42 -8.31 -2.89
N SER A 100 21.55 -8.51 -2.25
CA SER A 100 22.09 -9.85 -1.96
C SER A 100 21.17 -10.67 -1.06
N ALA A 101 20.05 -10.11 -0.64
CA ALA A 101 19.05 -10.75 0.21
C ALA A 101 17.67 -10.79 -0.47
N SER A 102 16.84 -11.73 -0.06
CA SER A 102 15.51 -11.96 -0.60
C SER A 102 14.48 -11.03 0.03
N LEU A 103 13.41 -10.71 -0.71
CA LEU A 103 12.16 -10.18 -0.17
C LEU A 103 11.22 -11.34 0.13
N TYR A 104 10.47 -11.26 1.22
CA TYR A 104 9.52 -12.28 1.60
C TYR A 104 8.11 -11.72 1.50
N LEU A 105 7.23 -12.42 0.78
CA LEU A 105 5.78 -12.19 0.78
C LEU A 105 5.11 -13.27 1.61
N ALA A 106 4.33 -12.86 2.60
CA ALA A 106 3.59 -13.79 3.42
C ALA A 106 2.10 -13.42 3.49
N PHE A 107 1.25 -14.44 3.34
CA PHE A 107 -0.20 -14.32 3.49
C PHE A 107 -0.62 -15.07 4.75
N GLU A 108 -1.36 -14.38 5.63
CA GLU A 108 -1.95 -15.01 6.81
C GLU A 108 -2.92 -16.13 6.40
N SER A 109 -3.02 -17.19 7.20
CA SER A 109 -3.85 -18.36 6.90
C SER A 109 -5.28 -18.02 6.52
N ASP A 110 -5.89 -17.13 7.29
CA ASP A 110 -7.27 -16.71 7.10
C ASP A 110 -7.48 -16.05 5.74
N LEU A 111 -6.52 -15.23 5.31
CA LEU A 111 -6.54 -14.61 3.99
C LEU A 111 -6.38 -15.64 2.88
N VAL A 112 -5.48 -16.62 3.05
CA VAL A 112 -5.29 -17.71 2.07
C VAL A 112 -6.60 -18.46 1.87
N PHE A 113 -7.25 -18.88 2.96
CA PHE A 113 -8.50 -19.64 2.89
C PHE A 113 -9.62 -18.85 2.23
N GLN A 114 -9.75 -17.57 2.55
CA GLN A 114 -10.75 -16.68 1.95
C GLN A 114 -10.52 -16.47 0.44
N LEU A 115 -9.27 -16.27 0.04
CA LEU A 115 -8.92 -16.12 -1.38
C LEU A 115 -9.23 -17.39 -2.17
N VAL A 116 -8.83 -18.55 -1.63
CA VAL A 116 -9.03 -19.84 -2.29
C VAL A 116 -10.53 -20.18 -2.38
N ASP A 117 -11.28 -20.04 -1.27
CA ASP A 117 -12.72 -20.28 -1.27
C ASP A 117 -13.44 -19.43 -2.32
N ARG A 118 -13.16 -18.14 -2.35
CA ARG A 118 -13.74 -17.20 -3.32
C ARG A 118 -13.33 -17.48 -4.76
N TYR A 119 -12.09 -17.88 -4.99
CA TYR A 119 -11.61 -18.25 -6.31
C TYR A 119 -12.37 -19.45 -6.89
N PHE A 120 -12.68 -20.44 -6.07
CA PHE A 120 -13.48 -21.60 -6.46
C PHE A 120 -15.00 -21.36 -6.38
N GLY A 121 -15.45 -20.13 -6.16
CA GLY A 121 -16.87 -19.74 -6.18
C GLY A 121 -17.59 -19.90 -4.85
N GLY A 122 -16.88 -20.09 -3.75
CA GLY A 122 -17.45 -20.13 -2.42
C GLY A 122 -17.88 -18.74 -1.90
N SER A 123 -18.65 -18.75 -0.82
CA SER A 123 -19.20 -17.54 -0.19
C SER A 123 -18.25 -16.90 0.86
N GLY A 124 -17.13 -17.52 1.17
CA GLY A 124 -16.24 -17.12 2.26
C GLY A 124 -16.67 -17.64 3.63
N ALA A 125 -17.65 -18.53 3.68
CA ALA A 125 -18.15 -19.11 4.93
C ALA A 125 -17.40 -20.38 5.38
N SER A 126 -16.31 -20.73 4.71
CA SER A 126 -15.52 -21.91 5.05
C SER A 126 -15.01 -21.81 6.49
N GLN A 127 -15.47 -22.70 7.35
CA GLN A 127 -14.97 -22.80 8.74
C GLN A 127 -13.51 -23.24 8.69
N GLN A 128 -12.64 -22.40 9.20
CA GLN A 128 -11.25 -22.70 9.46
C GLN A 128 -11.20 -23.72 10.58
N GLY A 129 -10.84 -24.97 10.21
CA GLY A 129 -10.42 -25.95 11.22
C GLY A 129 -8.97 -25.68 11.60
N ASP A 130 -8.55 -26.15 12.78
CA ASP A 130 -7.14 -26.22 13.20
C ASP A 130 -6.36 -27.09 12.19
N ARG A 131 -5.85 -26.44 11.12
CA ARG A 131 -5.04 -27.11 10.11
C ARG A 131 -3.58 -26.74 10.35
N GLU A 132 -2.71 -27.76 10.28
CA GLU A 132 -1.27 -27.58 10.41
C GLU A 132 -0.58 -27.22 9.08
N ALA A 133 -1.25 -27.45 7.94
CA ALA A 133 -0.70 -27.18 6.61
C ALA A 133 -1.77 -26.76 5.60
N LEU A 134 -1.34 -26.05 4.57
CA LEU A 134 -2.14 -25.76 3.38
C LEU A 134 -2.33 -27.04 2.55
N SER A 135 -3.52 -27.22 1.98
CA SER A 135 -3.78 -28.28 1.00
C SER A 135 -2.99 -28.04 -0.29
N VAL A 136 -2.84 -29.08 -1.11
CA VAL A 136 -2.17 -28.97 -2.41
C VAL A 136 -2.82 -27.92 -3.32
N SER A 137 -4.14 -27.83 -3.31
CA SER A 137 -4.88 -26.84 -4.12
C SER A 137 -4.67 -25.42 -3.62
N GLU A 138 -4.65 -25.21 -2.31
CA GLU A 138 -4.36 -23.91 -1.68
C GLU A 138 -2.92 -23.48 -2.00
N PHE A 139 -1.98 -24.39 -1.87
CA PHE A 139 -0.58 -24.13 -2.18
C PHE A 139 -0.38 -23.76 -3.66
N SER A 140 -0.98 -24.52 -4.58
CA SER A 140 -0.90 -24.26 -6.03
C SER A 140 -1.55 -22.94 -6.42
N PHE A 141 -2.70 -22.59 -5.81
CA PHE A 141 -3.34 -21.30 -6.01
C PHE A 141 -2.42 -20.13 -5.55
N MET A 142 -1.82 -20.28 -4.37
CA MET A 142 -0.91 -19.27 -3.85
C MET A 142 0.35 -19.12 -4.69
N GLU A 143 0.88 -20.21 -5.26
CA GLU A 143 2.00 -20.17 -6.21
C GLU A 143 1.64 -19.36 -7.46
N MET A 144 0.45 -19.59 -8.01
CA MET A 144 -0.07 -18.85 -9.16
C MET A 144 -0.25 -17.35 -8.84
N LEU A 145 -0.87 -17.01 -7.69
CA LEU A 145 -1.09 -15.64 -7.26
C LEU A 145 0.24 -14.93 -6.99
N ASN A 146 1.16 -15.56 -6.26
CA ASN A 146 2.48 -14.99 -5.96
C ASN A 146 3.28 -14.72 -7.24
N THR A 147 3.21 -15.64 -8.22
CA THR A 147 3.84 -15.44 -9.53
C THR A 147 3.24 -14.25 -10.27
N ALA A 148 1.93 -14.09 -10.22
CA ALA A 148 1.24 -12.96 -10.83
C ALA A 148 1.60 -11.61 -10.18
N LEU A 149 1.98 -11.58 -8.90
CA LEU A 149 2.40 -10.37 -8.18
C LEU A 149 3.84 -9.94 -8.49
N LEU A 150 4.67 -10.77 -9.10
CA LEU A 150 6.08 -10.42 -9.38
C LEU A 150 6.26 -9.15 -10.23
N PRO A 151 5.49 -8.91 -11.32
CA PRO A 151 5.57 -7.67 -12.07
C PRO A 151 5.21 -6.44 -11.23
N ASP A 152 4.30 -6.59 -10.29
CA ASP A 152 3.84 -5.51 -9.42
C ASP A 152 4.90 -5.14 -8.38
N ILE A 153 5.61 -6.15 -7.85
CA ILE A 153 6.82 -5.95 -7.02
C ILE A 153 7.89 -5.22 -7.84
N ALA A 154 8.18 -5.70 -9.06
CA ALA A 154 9.18 -5.07 -9.93
C ALA A 154 8.84 -3.61 -10.23
N SER A 155 7.56 -3.31 -10.47
CA SER A 155 7.08 -1.95 -10.75
C SER A 155 7.20 -1.04 -9.53
N ALA A 156 6.79 -1.51 -8.34
CA ALA A 156 6.88 -0.74 -7.10
C ALA A 156 8.33 -0.40 -6.73
N TRP A 157 9.26 -1.34 -6.92
CA TRP A 157 10.68 -1.15 -6.64
C TRP A 157 11.48 -0.55 -7.79
N LYS A 158 10.87 -0.22 -8.93
CA LYS A 158 11.53 0.24 -10.17
C LYS A 158 12.47 1.44 -9.98
N SER A 159 12.15 2.34 -9.05
CA SER A 159 13.00 3.50 -8.72
C SER A 159 14.33 3.11 -8.09
N VAL A 160 14.38 1.96 -7.41
CA VAL A 160 15.54 1.45 -6.67
C VAL A 160 16.19 0.30 -7.43
N VAL A 161 15.38 -0.51 -8.12
CA VAL A 161 15.74 -1.82 -8.63
C VAL A 161 15.24 -2.02 -10.06
N LYS A 162 16.10 -2.58 -10.93
CA LYS A 162 15.76 -2.85 -12.34
C LYS A 162 15.84 -4.33 -12.74
N ILE A 163 15.86 -5.25 -11.79
CA ILE A 163 15.97 -6.68 -12.07
C ILE A 163 14.61 -7.35 -11.90
N PRO A 164 14.17 -8.20 -12.83
CA PRO A 164 12.90 -8.91 -12.68
C PRO A 164 12.98 -9.87 -11.49
N PRO A 165 12.05 -9.77 -10.52
CA PRO A 165 11.99 -10.69 -9.39
C PRO A 165 11.53 -12.08 -9.83
N THR A 166 12.00 -13.10 -9.13
CA THR A 166 11.60 -14.51 -9.32
C THR A 166 11.30 -15.16 -7.96
N ILE A 167 10.39 -16.12 -7.94
CA ILE A 167 10.17 -16.93 -6.73
C ILE A 167 11.24 -18.01 -6.67
N ALA A 168 12.03 -17.99 -5.60
CA ALA A 168 13.08 -18.97 -5.35
C ALA A 168 12.57 -20.19 -4.57
N ALA A 169 11.65 -19.96 -3.62
CA ALA A 169 11.06 -21.00 -2.79
C ALA A 169 9.71 -20.53 -2.23
N GLN A 170 8.91 -21.49 -1.80
CA GLN A 170 7.63 -21.24 -1.16
C GLN A 170 7.45 -22.21 0.02
N TYR A 171 6.97 -21.71 1.14
CA TYR A 171 6.80 -22.41 2.40
C TYR A 171 5.41 -22.19 2.98
N ASN A 172 4.95 -23.12 3.80
CA ASN A 172 3.71 -22.98 4.57
C ASN A 172 3.95 -22.69 6.06
N ASP A 173 5.21 -22.61 6.48
CA ASP A 173 5.63 -22.34 7.84
C ASP A 173 6.87 -21.42 7.81
N PRO A 174 6.84 -20.25 8.46
CA PRO A 174 7.97 -19.33 8.49
C PRO A 174 9.21 -19.92 9.18
N ARG A 175 9.06 -20.94 10.04
CA ARG A 175 10.17 -21.66 10.69
C ARG A 175 11.03 -22.47 9.73
N MET A 176 10.54 -22.71 8.51
CA MET A 176 11.29 -23.41 7.45
C MET A 176 12.29 -22.48 6.71
N LEU A 177 12.36 -21.19 7.06
CA LEU A 177 13.29 -20.26 6.45
C LEU A 177 14.69 -20.40 7.04
N ASP A 178 15.59 -21.09 6.31
CA ASP A 178 17.01 -21.22 6.69
C ASP A 178 17.86 -20.01 6.28
N SER A 179 17.30 -19.11 5.47
CA SER A 179 18.02 -17.98 4.85
C SER A 179 18.08 -16.72 5.70
N ILE A 180 17.42 -16.68 6.85
CA ILE A 180 17.38 -15.57 7.79
C ILE A 180 17.99 -16.02 9.12
N SER A 181 18.93 -15.22 9.65
CA SER A 181 19.44 -15.45 11.00
C SER A 181 18.47 -14.90 12.04
N GLU A 182 18.37 -15.56 13.19
CA GLU A 182 17.56 -15.08 14.33
C GLU A 182 17.98 -13.67 14.79
N ALA A 183 19.22 -13.28 14.54
CA ALA A 183 19.76 -11.97 14.87
C ALA A 183 19.40 -10.89 13.84
N ASP A 184 18.90 -11.26 12.66
CA ASP A 184 18.61 -10.31 11.58
C ASP A 184 17.39 -9.44 11.95
N SER A 185 17.55 -8.13 11.69
CA SER A 185 16.45 -7.18 11.76
C SER A 185 15.71 -7.18 10.43
N LEU A 186 14.39 -7.26 10.48
CA LEU A 186 13.49 -7.30 9.34
C LEU A 186 12.65 -6.03 9.32
N VAL A 187 12.53 -5.42 8.16
CA VAL A 187 11.57 -4.35 7.90
C VAL A 187 10.32 -4.98 7.31
N ALA A 188 9.25 -4.96 8.07
CA ALA A 188 7.99 -5.58 7.73
C ALA A 188 6.92 -4.52 7.49
N THR A 189 6.15 -4.70 6.43
CA THR A 189 4.97 -3.93 6.11
C THR A 189 3.80 -4.88 6.00
N ARG A 190 2.80 -4.69 6.84
CA ARG A 190 1.53 -5.39 6.73
C ARG A 190 0.59 -4.62 5.82
N PHE A 191 -0.15 -5.34 5.01
CA PHE A 191 -1.26 -4.83 4.21
C PHE A 191 -2.55 -5.48 4.68
N THR A 192 -3.54 -4.67 4.96
CA THR A 192 -4.89 -5.15 5.24
C THR A 192 -5.65 -5.32 3.93
N VAL A 193 -5.94 -6.57 3.59
CA VAL A 193 -6.71 -6.95 2.39
C VAL A 193 -8.16 -7.14 2.80
N THR A 194 -9.08 -6.43 2.14
CA THR A 194 -10.53 -6.52 2.39
C THR A 194 -11.21 -7.30 1.27
N ILE A 195 -11.98 -8.34 1.64
CA ILE A 195 -12.75 -9.20 0.74
C ILE A 195 -14.20 -9.27 1.24
N GLY A 196 -15.09 -8.43 0.70
CA GLY A 196 -16.42 -8.25 1.24
C GLY A 196 -16.35 -7.71 2.68
N GLU A 197 -16.86 -8.48 3.65
CA GLU A 197 -16.81 -8.13 5.09
C GLU A 197 -15.56 -8.68 5.81
N PHE A 198 -14.78 -9.52 5.14
CA PHE A 198 -13.57 -10.13 5.71
C PHE A 198 -12.35 -9.22 5.53
N THR A 199 -11.47 -9.21 6.51
CA THR A 199 -10.15 -8.57 6.44
C THR A 199 -9.06 -9.55 6.86
N GLY A 200 -7.97 -9.61 6.08
CA GLY A 200 -6.81 -10.46 6.36
C GLY A 200 -5.50 -9.78 6.02
N GLY A 201 -4.39 -10.35 6.46
CA GLY A 201 -3.05 -9.76 6.33
C GLY A 201 -2.24 -10.36 5.19
N LEU A 202 -1.66 -9.48 4.38
CA LEU A 202 -0.54 -9.73 3.48
C LEU A 202 0.68 -8.99 4.04
N TRP A 203 1.85 -9.61 4.02
CA TRP A 203 3.08 -9.04 4.54
C TRP A 203 4.14 -8.95 3.45
N SER A 204 4.82 -7.80 3.37
CA SER A 204 6.07 -7.62 2.65
C SER A 204 7.19 -7.43 3.66
N ILE A 205 8.15 -8.35 3.67
CA ILE A 205 9.21 -8.40 4.67
C ILE A 205 10.55 -8.37 3.95
N VAL A 206 11.41 -7.45 4.35
CA VAL A 206 12.74 -7.25 3.74
C VAL A 206 13.79 -7.21 4.85
N PRO A 207 14.84 -8.00 4.78
CA PRO A 207 15.96 -7.89 5.72
C PRO A 207 16.58 -6.49 5.69
N TRP A 208 16.94 -5.99 6.86
CA TRP A 208 17.58 -4.66 6.96
C TRP A 208 18.84 -4.57 6.11
N SER A 209 19.64 -5.63 6.07
CA SER A 209 20.88 -5.70 5.26
C SER A 209 20.60 -5.43 3.77
N ALA A 210 19.45 -5.86 3.26
CA ALA A 210 19.01 -5.62 1.90
C ALA A 210 18.65 -4.14 1.67
N ILE A 211 17.95 -3.53 2.61
CA ILE A 211 17.56 -2.12 2.55
C ILE A 211 18.81 -1.22 2.69
N ASP A 212 19.73 -1.57 3.58
CA ASP A 212 20.98 -0.82 3.78
C ASP A 212 21.85 -0.81 2.52
N ALA A 213 21.89 -1.93 1.77
CA ALA A 213 22.61 -2.02 0.51
C ALA A 213 22.09 -1.06 -0.58
N VAL A 214 20.81 -0.68 -0.52
CA VAL A 214 20.17 0.26 -1.47
C VAL A 214 19.82 1.61 -0.84
N ARG A 215 20.28 1.85 0.38
CA ARG A 215 19.98 3.04 1.18
C ARG A 215 20.22 4.35 0.42
N ASP A 216 21.31 4.45 -0.30
CA ASP A 216 21.69 5.66 -1.05
C ASP A 216 20.70 5.93 -2.20
N SER A 217 20.12 4.88 -2.78
CA SER A 217 19.07 4.98 -3.80
C SER A 217 17.69 5.32 -3.20
N LEU A 218 17.42 4.91 -1.97
CA LEU A 218 16.19 5.21 -1.22
C LEU A 218 16.23 6.59 -0.55
N GLY A 219 17.41 6.97 0.00
CA GLY A 219 17.55 8.18 0.81
C GLY A 219 17.65 9.47 0.03
N ASP A 220 18.01 9.41 -1.25
CA ASP A 220 18.13 10.57 -2.12
C ASP A 220 17.76 10.21 -3.56
N PRO A 221 16.48 10.22 -3.91
CA PRO A 221 16.04 9.98 -5.28
C PRO A 221 16.65 10.98 -6.27
N ALA A 222 17.25 12.07 -5.78
CA ALA A 222 17.97 13.04 -6.60
C ALA A 222 19.44 12.67 -6.87
N LYS A 223 20.06 11.78 -6.08
CA LYS A 223 21.47 11.38 -6.26
C LYS A 223 21.68 10.17 -7.18
N SER A 224 20.65 9.34 -7.39
CA SER A 224 20.77 8.12 -8.21
C SER A 224 20.82 8.37 -9.72
N LYS A 225 20.56 9.58 -10.18
CA LYS A 225 20.80 10.03 -11.57
C LYS A 225 21.09 11.52 -11.52
N GLY A 226 22.13 11.94 -12.26
CA GLY A 226 22.48 13.34 -12.38
C GLY A 226 21.27 14.24 -12.46
N LYS A 227 21.24 15.33 -11.70
CA LYS A 227 20.18 16.32 -11.44
C LYS A 227 18.87 15.97 -12.16
N PRO A 228 17.81 15.56 -11.45
CA PRO A 228 16.50 15.47 -12.11
C PRO A 228 16.21 16.84 -12.70
N SER A 229 16.00 16.89 -14.00
CA SER A 229 15.44 18.07 -14.62
C SER A 229 14.09 18.31 -13.90
N SER A 230 13.72 19.58 -13.73
CA SER A 230 12.41 19.96 -13.18
C SER A 230 11.24 19.27 -13.89
N ASP A 231 11.49 18.79 -15.10
CA ASP A 231 10.57 18.07 -15.97
C ASP A 231 10.32 16.62 -15.50
N ASP A 232 11.35 15.89 -15.05
CA ASP A 232 11.23 14.50 -14.58
C ASP A 232 10.39 14.37 -13.28
N TRP A 233 10.46 15.37 -12.38
CA TRP A 233 9.61 15.46 -11.19
C TRP A 233 8.17 15.82 -11.56
N ARG A 234 8.02 16.72 -12.50
CA ARG A 234 6.72 17.17 -13.01
C ARG A 234 5.96 16.05 -13.70
N ASP A 235 6.67 15.24 -14.51
CA ASP A 235 6.08 14.10 -15.21
C ASP A 235 5.63 13.00 -14.25
N ARG A 236 6.42 12.69 -13.22
CA ARG A 236 6.01 11.74 -12.17
C ARG A 236 4.85 12.25 -11.31
N LEU A 237 4.80 13.56 -11.04
CA LEU A 237 3.67 14.17 -10.34
C LEU A 237 2.40 14.14 -11.20
N LEU A 238 2.53 14.39 -12.50
CA LEU A 238 1.42 14.28 -13.45
C LEU A 238 0.90 12.85 -13.54
N GLU A 239 1.78 11.86 -13.67
CA GLU A 239 1.43 10.44 -13.68
C GLU A 239 0.72 9.99 -12.40
N GLY A 240 1.17 10.47 -11.24
CA GLY A 240 0.51 10.23 -9.94
C GLY A 240 -0.83 10.94 -9.81
N LEU A 241 -0.98 12.13 -10.40
CA LEU A 241 -2.24 12.88 -10.42
C LEU A 241 -3.26 12.29 -11.39
N GLU A 242 -2.82 11.74 -12.53
CA GLU A 242 -3.70 11.10 -13.51
C GLU A 242 -4.37 9.83 -12.97
N SER A 243 -3.73 9.13 -12.05
CA SER A 243 -4.26 7.92 -11.41
C SER A 243 -5.06 8.19 -10.12
N ALA A 244 -5.13 9.44 -9.64
CA ALA A 244 -5.82 9.78 -8.41
C ALA A 244 -7.36 9.71 -8.62
N PRO A 245 -8.09 8.88 -7.86
CA PRO A 245 -9.55 8.85 -7.95
C PRO A 245 -10.14 10.17 -7.44
N ILE A 246 -11.04 10.75 -8.20
CA ILE A 246 -11.79 11.95 -7.85
C ILE A 246 -13.27 11.62 -7.79
N GLU A 247 -13.95 12.04 -6.71
CA GLU A 247 -15.40 11.96 -6.61
C GLU A 247 -16.04 13.10 -7.38
N LEU A 248 -16.89 12.74 -8.37
CA LEU A 248 -17.65 13.68 -9.17
C LEU A 248 -19.11 13.66 -8.73
N VAL A 249 -19.60 14.81 -8.26
CA VAL A 249 -20.99 15.00 -7.88
C VAL A 249 -21.70 15.78 -8.97
N ALA A 250 -22.76 15.19 -9.55
CA ALA A 250 -23.61 15.86 -10.53
C ALA A 250 -24.81 16.50 -9.82
N VAL A 251 -24.82 17.82 -9.68
CA VAL A 251 -25.96 18.54 -9.12
C VAL A 251 -27.01 18.75 -10.21
N LEU A 252 -28.11 17.97 -10.11
CA LEU A 252 -29.17 17.96 -11.12
C LEU A 252 -30.04 19.23 -11.07
N ALA A 253 -30.43 19.65 -9.87
CA ALA A 253 -31.27 20.85 -9.70
C ALA A 253 -31.23 21.39 -8.27
N HIS A 254 -31.48 22.67 -8.13
CA HIS A 254 -31.73 23.31 -6.86
C HIS A 254 -33.15 23.86 -6.83
N THR A 255 -33.90 23.61 -5.76
CA THR A 255 -35.21 24.22 -5.55
C THR A 255 -35.27 24.97 -4.23
N LYS A 256 -36.02 26.09 -4.21
CA LYS A 256 -36.23 26.89 -3.00
C LYS A 256 -37.63 26.62 -2.48
N LEU A 257 -37.74 26.15 -1.26
CA LEU A 257 -39.01 25.96 -0.57
C LEU A 257 -39.13 26.93 0.59
N SER A 258 -40.39 27.41 0.86
CA SER A 258 -40.61 28.18 2.07
C SER A 258 -40.57 27.26 3.31
N LEU A 259 -40.15 27.82 4.45
CA LEU A 259 -40.09 27.07 5.71
C LEU A 259 -41.44 26.45 6.08
N LYS A 260 -42.55 27.14 5.78
CA LYS A 260 -43.91 26.62 5.97
C LYS A 260 -44.20 25.38 5.14
N LYS A 261 -43.67 25.33 3.89
CA LYS A 261 -43.84 24.16 3.01
C LYS A 261 -42.97 23.01 3.47
N VAL A 262 -41.76 23.28 3.93
CA VAL A 262 -40.87 22.25 4.48
C VAL A 262 -41.42 21.64 5.77
N ALA A 263 -41.97 22.44 6.67
CA ALA A 263 -42.62 21.95 7.92
C ALA A 263 -43.85 21.11 7.69
N GLY A 264 -44.49 21.20 6.52
CA GLY A 264 -45.68 20.44 6.15
C GLY A 264 -45.42 19.20 5.32
N LEU A 265 -44.16 18.88 4.96
CA LEU A 265 -43.83 17.73 4.11
C LEU A 265 -44.10 16.40 4.81
N LYS A 266 -44.67 15.47 4.08
CA LYS A 266 -44.97 14.10 4.51
C LYS A 266 -44.34 13.10 3.55
N VAL A 267 -44.09 11.88 4.03
CA VAL A 267 -43.65 10.78 3.19
C VAL A 267 -44.69 10.51 2.08
N GLY A 268 -44.22 10.59 0.83
CA GLY A 268 -45.09 10.46 -0.36
C GLY A 268 -45.40 11.78 -1.08
N ASP A 269 -45.02 12.95 -0.51
CA ASP A 269 -45.13 14.24 -1.20
C ASP A 269 -44.16 14.35 -2.37
N ILE A 270 -44.63 14.87 -3.50
CA ILE A 270 -43.81 15.09 -4.69
C ILE A 270 -43.35 16.56 -4.71
N ILE A 271 -42.06 16.75 -4.86
CA ILE A 271 -41.45 18.07 -5.05
C ILE A 271 -40.99 18.19 -6.51
N ASP A 272 -41.61 19.07 -7.25
CA ASP A 272 -41.24 19.35 -8.63
C ASP A 272 -39.88 20.05 -8.67
N LEU A 273 -38.97 19.47 -9.42
CA LEU A 273 -37.64 20.05 -9.71
C LEU A 273 -37.64 20.61 -11.14
N PRO A 274 -37.03 21.76 -11.37
CA PRO A 274 -36.83 22.26 -12.73
C PRO A 274 -36.00 21.24 -13.52
N SER A 275 -36.42 20.96 -14.76
CA SER A 275 -35.64 20.07 -15.65
C SER A 275 -34.28 20.70 -15.94
N PRO A 276 -33.17 20.00 -15.69
CA PRO A 276 -31.84 20.56 -15.94
C PRO A 276 -31.54 20.49 -17.45
N ASP A 277 -31.57 21.63 -18.14
CA ASP A 277 -31.01 21.72 -19.50
C ASP A 277 -29.49 21.64 -19.46
N GLU A 278 -28.88 22.24 -18.45
CA GLU A 278 -27.45 22.15 -18.14
C GLU A 278 -27.25 21.77 -16.66
N LEU A 279 -26.30 20.92 -16.41
CA LEU A 279 -25.88 20.58 -15.04
C LEU A 279 -24.40 20.91 -14.81
N ILE A 280 -24.08 21.13 -13.57
CA ILE A 280 -22.70 21.39 -13.13
C ILE A 280 -22.22 20.14 -12.38
N LEU A 281 -21.06 19.63 -12.82
CA LEU A 281 -20.31 18.63 -12.11
C LEU A 281 -19.38 19.32 -11.14
N GLU A 282 -19.42 18.90 -9.90
CA GLU A 282 -18.60 19.44 -8.82
C GLU A 282 -17.58 18.40 -8.35
N VAL A 283 -16.39 18.88 -8.01
CA VAL A 283 -15.34 18.14 -7.32
C VAL A 283 -15.11 18.83 -5.99
N ASP A 284 -15.29 18.14 -4.88
CA ASP A 284 -15.16 18.69 -3.53
C ASP A 284 -15.97 20.00 -3.34
N GLY A 285 -17.23 20.00 -3.82
CA GLY A 285 -18.14 21.16 -3.74
C GLY A 285 -17.73 22.36 -4.63
N LYS A 286 -16.76 22.19 -5.52
CA LYS A 286 -16.32 23.23 -6.47
C LYS A 286 -16.77 22.89 -7.89
N PRO A 287 -17.36 23.84 -8.63
CA PRO A 287 -17.79 23.63 -10.00
C PRO A 287 -16.59 23.32 -10.90
N PHE A 288 -16.63 22.18 -11.57
CA PHE A 288 -15.53 21.65 -12.40
C PHE A 288 -15.88 21.66 -13.88
N MET A 289 -16.97 20.97 -14.27
CA MET A 289 -17.39 20.83 -15.66
C MET A 289 -18.89 21.07 -15.82
N ARG A 290 -19.30 21.45 -17.05
CA ARG A 290 -20.71 21.51 -17.47
C ARG A 290 -21.03 20.29 -18.28
N GLY A 291 -22.28 19.82 -18.15
CA GLY A 291 -22.77 18.69 -18.89
C GLY A 291 -24.27 18.73 -19.09
N ARG A 292 -24.79 17.85 -19.93
CA ARG A 292 -26.23 17.61 -20.11
C ARG A 292 -26.62 16.26 -19.57
N PHE A 293 -27.73 16.27 -18.87
CA PHE A 293 -28.36 15.05 -18.37
C PHE A 293 -28.99 14.24 -19.51
N GLY A 294 -28.85 12.93 -19.46
CA GLY A 294 -29.45 12.04 -20.43
C GLY A 294 -29.44 10.58 -19.96
N SER A 295 -29.79 9.67 -20.85
CA SER A 295 -29.66 8.23 -20.61
C SER A 295 -28.78 7.60 -21.68
N HIS A 296 -27.94 6.66 -21.29
CA HIS A 296 -27.12 5.85 -22.19
C HIS A 296 -27.21 4.39 -21.78
N GLN A 297 -27.56 3.52 -22.71
CA GLN A 297 -27.73 2.07 -22.46
C GLN A 297 -28.61 1.71 -21.25
N GLY A 298 -29.66 2.49 -21.00
CA GLY A 298 -30.61 2.25 -19.87
C GLY A 298 -30.16 2.80 -18.52
N ASN A 299 -28.95 3.39 -18.44
CA ASN A 299 -28.45 4.05 -17.24
C ASN A 299 -28.53 5.58 -17.37
N LEU A 300 -28.65 6.26 -16.23
CA LEU A 300 -28.55 7.71 -16.16
C LEU A 300 -27.12 8.12 -16.53
N ALA A 301 -26.97 9.08 -17.43
CA ALA A 301 -25.69 9.52 -17.95
C ALA A 301 -25.61 11.03 -18.04
N VAL A 302 -24.39 11.56 -17.96
CA VAL A 302 -24.09 12.96 -18.16
C VAL A 302 -23.15 13.11 -19.36
N LYS A 303 -23.58 13.85 -20.38
CA LYS A 303 -22.71 14.21 -21.49
C LYS A 303 -21.91 15.46 -21.12
N LEU A 304 -20.58 15.34 -21.06
CA LEU A 304 -19.70 16.46 -20.76
C LEU A 304 -19.63 17.43 -21.95
N GLU A 305 -19.73 18.73 -21.68
CA GLU A 305 -19.68 19.79 -22.70
C GLU A 305 -18.43 20.68 -22.59
N GLY A 306 -17.87 20.85 -21.40
CA GLY A 306 -16.65 21.62 -21.20
C GLY A 306 -16.47 22.18 -19.78
N PRO A 307 -15.31 22.79 -19.53
CA PRO A 307 -15.01 23.35 -18.20
C PRO A 307 -15.89 24.56 -17.87
N VAL A 308 -16.20 24.76 -16.59
CA VAL A 308 -16.89 25.94 -16.11
C VAL A 308 -15.95 27.15 -16.20
N PRO A 309 -16.33 28.28 -16.86
CA PRO A 309 -15.49 29.45 -16.95
C PRO A 309 -15.22 30.01 -15.56
N LYS A 310 -13.94 30.13 -15.20
CA LYS A 310 -13.54 30.78 -13.93
C LYS A 310 -13.99 32.23 -13.95
N LYS A 311 -14.91 32.62 -13.06
CA LYS A 311 -15.17 34.04 -12.79
C LYS A 311 -13.84 34.71 -12.36
N ARG A 312 -13.28 35.60 -13.19
CA ARG A 312 -12.18 36.47 -12.80
C ARG A 312 -12.70 37.35 -11.64
N THR A 313 -12.25 37.05 -10.44
CA THR A 313 -12.39 38.00 -9.31
C THR A 313 -11.49 39.17 -9.66
N GLN A 314 -12.11 40.26 -10.11
CA GLN A 314 -11.41 41.56 -10.13
C GLN A 314 -11.09 41.93 -8.68
N ARG A 315 -9.81 42.12 -8.43
CA ARG A 315 -9.29 42.80 -7.27
C ARG A 315 -9.35 44.32 -7.50
#